data_902e99c86d03955eeb8e24c640cf1d7a
#
_entry.id   902e99c86d03955eeb8e24c640cf1d7a
#
_cell.length_a   1.000
_cell.length_b   1.000
_cell.length_c   1.000
_cell.angle_alpha   90.00
_cell.angle_beta   90.00
_cell.angle_gamma   90.00
#
_symmetry.space_group_name_H-M   'P 1'
#
loop_
_entity.id
_entity.type
_entity.pdbx_description
1 polymer ?
#
loop_
_entity_poly.entity_id
_entity_poly.type
_entity_poly.pdbx_seq_one_letter_code
_entity_poly.pdbx_strand_id
1 'polypeptide(L)'
;MSAKYHDLENKRVFVTGGGSGIGASIVEHFCEQNAEVYFVDINVEGSNKLISDIKNKNFKIPNFIECDLLNIKELQDTISKIISDKGPINILINNAANDERHAIDDVTEEYWNERMNINLRHYFFTVQSVKKAMIKNKGGAIVNIGSASWMIGQGGMAAYTAAKSGVVGLTRSFARDLGEFNIRVNSVVPGWTMTERQIEKWLTPE
;
A
#
# COMPACT_ATOMS: atom_id res chain seq x y z
N MET A 1 13.39 -5.95 -22.12
CA MET A 1 13.32 -4.49 -21.86
C MET A 1 12.00 -4.23 -21.16
N SER A 2 12.03 -3.62 -19.99
CA SER A 2 10.81 -3.16 -19.33
C SER A 2 10.25 -1.90 -20.01
N ALA A 3 8.93 -1.68 -19.93
CA ALA A 3 8.31 -0.45 -20.43
C ALA A 3 8.83 0.76 -19.63
N LYS A 4 9.07 1.88 -20.30
CA LYS A 4 9.47 3.14 -19.67
C LYS A 4 8.29 4.11 -19.70
N TYR A 5 7.99 4.69 -18.54
CA TYR A 5 6.92 5.67 -18.33
C TYR A 5 7.58 7.00 -17.92
N HIS A 6 7.92 7.83 -18.89
CA HIS A 6 8.66 9.07 -18.66
C HIS A 6 7.94 10.08 -17.74
N ASP A 7 6.62 10.00 -17.66
CA ASP A 7 5.81 10.82 -16.77
C ASP A 7 5.90 10.41 -15.28
N LEU A 8 6.52 9.27 -14.96
CA LEU A 8 6.83 8.84 -13.60
C LEU A 8 8.19 9.35 -13.09
N GLU A 9 9.07 9.80 -13.96
CA GLU A 9 10.37 10.30 -13.58
C GLU A 9 10.24 11.48 -12.60
N ASN A 10 10.96 11.40 -11.48
CA ASN A 10 10.94 12.36 -10.37
C ASN A 10 9.57 12.58 -9.71
N LYS A 11 8.54 11.80 -10.03
CA LYS A 11 7.31 11.79 -9.24
C LYS A 11 7.57 11.21 -7.86
N ARG A 12 7.02 11.87 -6.83
CA ARG A 12 7.10 11.36 -5.45
C ARG A 12 6.00 10.35 -5.22
N VAL A 13 6.41 9.13 -4.89
CA VAL A 13 5.55 7.98 -4.63
C VAL A 13 5.66 7.60 -3.17
N PHE A 14 4.52 7.39 -2.51
CA PHE A 14 4.45 6.84 -1.16
C PHE A 14 3.76 5.48 -1.17
N VAL A 15 4.40 4.46 -0.61
CA VAL A 15 3.90 3.07 -0.60
C VAL A 15 3.79 2.58 0.85
N THR A 16 2.64 2.03 1.24
CA THR A 16 2.50 1.31 2.51
C THR A 16 2.76 -0.17 2.33
N GLY A 17 3.50 -0.80 3.28
CA GLY A 17 3.86 -2.22 3.20
C GLY A 17 4.81 -2.52 2.03
N GLY A 18 5.85 -1.69 1.89
CA GLY A 18 6.79 -1.77 0.76
C GLY A 18 7.94 -2.75 0.94
N GLY A 19 8.09 -3.35 2.12
CA GLY A 19 9.27 -4.16 2.47
C GLY A 19 9.25 -5.61 1.98
N SER A 20 8.11 -6.11 1.48
CA SER A 20 8.00 -7.50 1.00
C SER A 20 6.89 -7.68 -0.05
N GLY A 21 6.87 -8.82 -0.71
CA GLY A 21 5.80 -9.28 -1.59
C GLY A 21 5.42 -8.28 -2.70
N ILE A 22 4.11 -8.03 -2.83
CA ILE A 22 3.56 -7.11 -3.84
C ILE A 22 4.09 -5.70 -3.64
N GLY A 23 4.19 -5.23 -2.38
CA GLY A 23 4.70 -3.90 -2.06
C GLY A 23 6.14 -3.70 -2.48
N ALA A 24 7.01 -4.66 -2.23
CA ALA A 24 8.42 -4.61 -2.65
C ALA A 24 8.55 -4.54 -4.18
N SER A 25 7.75 -5.33 -4.90
CA SER A 25 7.70 -5.27 -6.37
C SER A 25 7.24 -3.90 -6.87
N ILE A 26 6.24 -3.29 -6.23
CA ILE A 26 5.77 -1.95 -6.57
C ILE A 26 6.88 -0.92 -6.34
N VAL A 27 7.55 -0.95 -5.18
CA VAL A 27 8.69 -0.06 -4.86
C VAL A 27 9.78 -0.18 -5.92
N GLU A 28 10.20 -1.41 -6.23
CA GLU A 28 11.24 -1.68 -7.22
C GLU A 28 10.89 -1.10 -8.60
N HIS A 29 9.67 -1.35 -9.09
CA HIS A 29 9.27 -0.88 -10.41
C HIS A 29 9.17 0.65 -10.49
N PHE A 30 8.72 1.33 -9.44
CA PHE A 30 8.79 2.79 -9.42
C PHE A 30 10.23 3.32 -9.38
N CYS A 31 11.13 2.64 -8.65
CA CYS A 31 12.56 2.98 -8.65
C CYS A 31 13.19 2.80 -10.03
N GLU A 32 12.82 1.75 -10.77
CA GLU A 32 13.22 1.52 -12.16
C GLU A 32 12.76 2.64 -13.11
N GLN A 33 11.61 3.28 -12.82
CA GLN A 33 11.10 4.44 -13.57
C GLN A 33 11.69 5.78 -13.11
N ASN A 34 12.76 5.78 -12.29
CA ASN A 34 13.38 6.97 -11.72
C ASN A 34 12.46 7.83 -10.83
N ALA A 35 11.38 7.25 -10.29
CA ALA A 35 10.54 7.92 -9.31
C ALA A 35 11.27 8.13 -7.98
N GLU A 36 10.86 9.14 -7.20
CA GLU A 36 11.33 9.38 -5.83
C GLU A 36 10.43 8.60 -4.86
N VAL A 37 10.84 7.38 -4.49
CA VAL A 37 10.00 6.47 -3.71
C VAL A 37 10.29 6.59 -2.22
N TYR A 38 9.23 6.78 -1.44
CA TYR A 38 9.18 6.60 0.01
C TYR A 38 8.29 5.41 0.31
N PHE A 39 8.72 4.53 1.20
CA PHE A 39 7.85 3.44 1.64
C PHE A 39 7.96 3.19 3.14
N VAL A 40 6.88 2.71 3.71
CA VAL A 40 6.80 2.34 5.13
C VAL A 40 6.54 0.86 5.26
N ASP A 41 7.15 0.25 6.27
CA ASP A 41 6.94 -1.14 6.66
C ASP A 41 7.40 -1.35 8.10
N ILE A 42 6.92 -2.41 8.76
CA ILE A 42 7.44 -2.91 10.05
C ILE A 42 8.58 -3.93 9.84
N ASN A 43 8.71 -4.51 8.64
CA ASN A 43 9.75 -5.47 8.30
C ASN A 43 11.04 -4.75 7.88
N VAL A 44 11.86 -4.41 8.88
CA VAL A 44 13.13 -3.69 8.68
C VAL A 44 14.11 -4.51 7.85
N GLU A 45 14.22 -5.82 8.11
CA GLU A 45 15.16 -6.71 7.41
C GLU A 45 14.80 -6.81 5.91
N GLY A 46 13.54 -7.12 5.61
CA GLY A 46 13.06 -7.19 4.22
C GLY A 46 13.21 -5.86 3.47
N SER A 47 12.95 -4.74 4.16
CA SER A 47 13.11 -3.40 3.61
C SER A 47 14.55 -3.07 3.25
N ASN A 48 15.50 -3.39 4.13
CA ASN A 48 16.93 -3.19 3.88
C ASN A 48 17.46 -4.10 2.76
N LYS A 49 17.00 -5.36 2.70
CA LYS A 49 17.29 -6.27 1.59
C LYS A 49 16.82 -5.69 0.26
N LEU A 50 15.57 -5.24 0.19
CA LEU A 50 15.01 -4.61 -1.01
C LEU A 50 15.84 -3.41 -1.49
N ILE A 51 16.25 -2.53 -0.57
CA ILE A 51 17.11 -1.37 -0.90
C ILE A 51 18.44 -1.84 -1.51
N SER A 52 19.05 -2.87 -0.93
CA SER A 52 20.29 -3.45 -1.45
C SER A 52 20.10 -4.03 -2.87
N ASP A 53 19.01 -4.77 -3.08
CA ASP A 53 18.69 -5.37 -4.37
C ASP A 53 18.44 -4.31 -5.45
N ILE A 54 17.70 -3.24 -5.13
CA ILE A 54 17.46 -2.09 -6.01
C ILE A 54 18.77 -1.37 -6.36
N LYS A 55 19.65 -1.18 -5.38
CA LYS A 55 20.99 -0.59 -5.59
C LYS A 55 21.84 -1.43 -6.55
N ASN A 56 21.84 -2.75 -6.38
CA ASN A 56 22.58 -3.67 -7.25
C ASN A 56 22.08 -3.66 -8.70
N LYS A 57 20.79 -3.33 -8.91
CA LYS A 57 20.17 -3.14 -10.23
C LYS A 57 20.45 -1.77 -10.86
N ASN A 58 21.15 -0.87 -10.15
CA ASN A 58 21.39 0.52 -10.53
C ASN A 58 20.10 1.33 -10.76
N PHE A 59 19.03 1.02 -10.02
CA PHE A 59 17.80 1.81 -10.00
C PHE A 59 17.89 2.94 -8.96
N LYS A 60 17.00 3.90 -9.02
CA LYS A 60 16.93 4.99 -8.05
C LYS A 60 16.61 4.42 -6.66
N ILE A 61 17.44 4.73 -5.68
CA ILE A 61 17.34 4.17 -4.32
C ILE A 61 16.11 4.74 -3.61
N PRO A 62 15.23 3.91 -3.05
CA PRO A 62 14.07 4.37 -2.29
C PRO A 62 14.44 4.78 -0.87
N ASN A 63 13.53 5.53 -0.23
CA ASN A 63 13.62 5.92 1.18
C ASN A 63 12.70 5.02 2.01
N PHE A 64 13.28 4.21 2.87
CA PHE A 64 12.56 3.39 3.84
C PHE A 64 12.36 4.16 5.15
N ILE A 65 11.17 4.03 5.75
CA ILE A 65 10.85 4.54 7.08
C ILE A 65 10.12 3.42 7.82
N GLU A 66 10.66 2.99 8.94
CA GLU A 66 9.97 2.06 9.84
C GLU A 66 8.73 2.76 10.39
N CYS A 67 7.55 2.13 10.26
CA CYS A 67 6.29 2.69 10.73
C CYS A 67 5.25 1.58 10.89
N ASP A 68 4.63 1.51 12.07
CA ASP A 68 3.48 0.65 12.31
C ASP A 68 2.19 1.35 11.90
N LEU A 69 1.48 0.79 10.92
CA LEU A 69 0.22 1.34 10.41
C LEU A 69 -0.95 1.22 11.40
N LEU A 70 -0.78 0.47 12.48
CA LEU A 70 -1.71 0.50 13.62
C LEU A 70 -1.58 1.80 14.41
N ASN A 71 -0.44 2.49 14.33
CA ASN A 71 -0.22 3.82 14.89
C ASN A 71 -0.51 4.91 13.83
N ILE A 72 -1.77 5.31 13.73
CA ILE A 72 -2.21 6.31 12.75
C ILE A 72 -1.50 7.65 12.91
N LYS A 73 -1.20 8.06 14.16
CA LYS A 73 -0.49 9.32 14.41
C LYS A 73 0.91 9.30 13.81
N GLU A 74 1.66 8.25 14.03
CA GLU A 74 3.01 8.08 13.48
C GLU A 74 2.99 8.08 11.95
N LEU A 75 2.04 7.38 11.33
CA LEU A 75 1.84 7.37 9.89
C LEU A 75 1.56 8.79 9.34
N GLN A 76 0.66 9.53 10.00
CA GLN A 76 0.33 10.90 9.59
C GLN A 76 1.50 11.86 9.78
N ASP A 77 2.24 11.76 10.87
CA ASP A 77 3.44 12.55 11.14
C ASP A 77 4.53 12.27 10.09
N THR A 78 4.73 11.00 9.73
CA THR A 78 5.68 10.57 8.68
C THR A 78 5.32 11.18 7.33
N ILE A 79 4.05 11.08 6.90
CA ILE A 79 3.60 11.65 5.63
C ILE A 79 3.73 13.17 5.65
N SER A 80 3.34 13.81 6.76
CA SER A 80 3.43 15.27 6.91
C SER A 80 4.87 15.76 6.84
N LYS A 81 5.82 15.04 7.44
CA LYS A 81 7.24 15.34 7.38
C LYS A 81 7.78 15.24 5.94
N ILE A 82 7.43 14.19 5.21
CA ILE A 82 7.83 14.04 3.80
C ILE A 82 7.30 15.21 2.97
N ILE A 83 6.03 15.59 3.16
CA ILE A 83 5.41 16.70 2.42
C ILE A 83 6.08 18.03 2.76
N SER A 84 6.41 18.27 4.03
CA SER A 84 7.09 19.48 4.48
C SER A 84 8.50 19.61 3.90
N ASP A 85 9.27 18.53 3.96
CA ASP A 85 10.70 18.55 3.62
C ASP A 85 10.95 18.45 2.10
N LYS A 86 10.08 17.75 1.39
CA LYS A 86 10.30 17.35 -0.01
C LYS A 86 9.22 17.86 -0.98
N GLY A 87 8.08 18.30 -0.45
CA GLY A 87 6.93 18.72 -1.25
C GLY A 87 5.88 17.61 -1.45
N PRO A 88 4.87 17.83 -2.30
CA PRO A 88 3.69 16.97 -2.39
C PRO A 88 4.03 15.55 -2.84
N ILE A 89 3.33 14.57 -2.26
CA ILE A 89 3.28 13.19 -2.77
C ILE A 89 2.38 13.22 -4.01
N ASN A 90 2.89 12.77 -5.14
CA ASN A 90 2.17 12.74 -6.41
C ASN A 90 1.33 11.45 -6.56
N ILE A 91 1.86 10.34 -6.02
CA ILE A 91 1.28 9.01 -6.13
C ILE A 91 1.26 8.35 -4.75
N LEU A 92 0.09 7.91 -4.33
CA LEU A 92 -0.11 7.13 -3.10
C LEU A 92 -0.51 5.70 -3.45
N ILE A 93 0.22 4.73 -2.92
CA ILE A 93 -0.10 3.31 -3.04
C ILE A 93 -0.40 2.76 -1.64
N ASN A 94 -1.66 2.51 -1.37
CA ASN A 94 -2.11 1.80 -0.18
C ASN A 94 -2.07 0.30 -0.46
N ASN A 95 -1.03 -0.38 0.02
CA ASN A 95 -0.79 -1.79 -0.25
C ASN A 95 -0.76 -2.65 1.01
N ALA A 96 -0.25 -2.15 2.13
CA ALA A 96 -0.11 -2.93 3.35
C ALA A 96 -1.38 -3.70 3.73
N ALA A 97 -1.21 -4.96 4.08
CA ALA A 97 -2.29 -5.83 4.51
C ALA A 97 -1.76 -7.05 5.26
N ASN A 98 -2.64 -7.70 6.01
CA ASN A 98 -2.36 -8.97 6.66
C ASN A 98 -3.55 -9.92 6.44
N ASP A 99 -3.31 -11.00 5.69
CA ASP A 99 -4.29 -12.01 5.29
C ASP A 99 -4.31 -13.24 6.20
N GLU A 100 -3.98 -13.07 7.47
CA GLU A 100 -3.97 -14.17 8.45
C GLU A 100 -5.30 -14.91 8.46
N ARG A 101 -5.21 -16.25 8.48
CA ARG A 101 -6.37 -17.13 8.47
C ARG A 101 -6.91 -17.34 9.88
N HIS A 102 -8.23 -17.56 10.00
CA HIS A 102 -8.90 -17.81 11.27
C HIS A 102 -10.19 -18.61 11.07
N ALA A 103 -10.54 -19.43 12.05
CA ALA A 103 -11.89 -19.97 12.15
C ALA A 103 -12.85 -18.91 12.71
N ILE A 104 -14.15 -19.03 12.46
CA ILE A 104 -15.15 -18.06 12.92
C ILE A 104 -15.16 -17.99 14.45
N ASP A 105 -15.09 -19.15 15.09
CA ASP A 105 -15.18 -19.27 16.56
C ASP A 105 -13.93 -18.73 17.30
N ASP A 106 -12.81 -18.55 16.60
CA ASP A 106 -11.55 -18.05 17.18
C ASP A 106 -11.45 -16.52 17.16
N VAL A 107 -12.39 -15.84 16.49
CA VAL A 107 -12.33 -14.38 16.33
C VAL A 107 -12.84 -13.67 17.57
N THR A 108 -11.93 -13.00 18.28
CA THR A 108 -12.29 -12.05 19.35
C THR A 108 -12.56 -10.67 18.80
N GLU A 109 -13.15 -9.78 19.61
CA GLU A 109 -13.37 -8.37 19.24
C GLU A 109 -12.04 -7.66 18.97
N GLU A 110 -11.01 -7.93 19.77
CA GLU A 110 -9.67 -7.34 19.62
C GLU A 110 -9.02 -7.79 18.30
N TYR A 111 -9.09 -9.10 17.99
CA TYR A 111 -8.60 -9.63 16.72
C TYR A 111 -9.33 -8.99 15.53
N TRP A 112 -10.66 -8.91 15.58
CA TRP A 112 -11.47 -8.25 14.56
C TRP A 112 -11.02 -6.80 14.35
N ASN A 113 -10.91 -6.03 15.43
CA ASN A 113 -10.54 -4.62 15.38
C ASN A 113 -9.13 -4.43 14.81
N GLU A 114 -8.18 -5.28 15.21
CA GLU A 114 -6.82 -5.25 14.66
C GLU A 114 -6.84 -5.55 13.15
N ARG A 115 -7.56 -6.60 12.71
CA ARG A 115 -7.69 -6.94 11.28
C ARG A 115 -8.30 -5.82 10.46
N MET A 116 -9.34 -5.18 10.96
CA MET A 116 -9.94 -4.01 10.31
C MET A 116 -8.97 -2.82 10.29
N ASN A 117 -8.24 -2.60 11.35
CA ASN A 117 -7.27 -1.52 11.44
C ASN A 117 -6.13 -1.68 10.43
N ILE A 118 -5.53 -2.86 10.35
CA ILE A 118 -4.39 -3.09 9.42
C ILE A 118 -4.83 -3.24 7.96
N ASN A 119 -6.06 -3.69 7.67
CA ASN A 119 -6.49 -3.97 6.31
C ASN A 119 -7.37 -2.88 5.68
N LEU A 120 -7.87 -1.89 6.47
CA LEU A 120 -8.79 -0.88 5.97
C LEU A 120 -8.53 0.53 6.54
N ARG A 121 -8.38 0.68 7.87
CA ARG A 121 -8.33 2.00 8.52
C ARG A 121 -7.24 2.90 7.97
N HIS A 122 -6.03 2.39 7.80
CA HIS A 122 -4.90 3.20 7.31
C HIS A 122 -5.12 3.78 5.91
N TYR A 123 -5.89 3.11 5.03
CA TYR A 123 -6.23 3.62 3.69
C TYR A 123 -6.94 4.97 3.76
N PHE A 124 -7.84 5.14 4.72
CA PHE A 124 -8.53 6.42 4.90
C PHE A 124 -7.55 7.51 5.35
N PHE A 125 -6.73 7.23 6.33
CA PHE A 125 -5.86 8.24 6.95
C PHE A 125 -4.66 8.63 6.07
N THR A 126 -4.15 7.74 5.24
CA THR A 126 -3.13 8.09 4.23
C THR A 126 -3.70 9.06 3.20
N VAL A 127 -4.89 8.79 2.67
CA VAL A 127 -5.59 9.69 1.73
C VAL A 127 -5.84 11.05 2.38
N GLN A 128 -6.32 11.07 3.62
CA GLN A 128 -6.54 12.29 4.38
C GLN A 128 -5.24 13.13 4.50
N SER A 129 -4.10 12.47 4.73
CA SER A 129 -2.80 13.12 4.91
C SER A 129 -2.25 13.73 3.62
N VAL A 130 -2.45 13.08 2.46
CA VAL A 130 -1.91 13.58 1.17
C VAL A 130 -2.86 14.55 0.46
N LYS A 131 -4.17 14.49 0.74
CA LYS A 131 -5.23 15.20 0.00
C LYS A 131 -4.92 16.69 -0.21
N LYS A 132 -4.62 17.43 0.86
CA LYS A 132 -4.39 18.88 0.79
C LYS A 132 -3.21 19.24 -0.12
N ALA A 133 -2.11 18.47 -0.02
CA ALA A 133 -0.92 18.68 -0.83
C ALA A 133 -1.17 18.32 -2.31
N MET A 134 -1.90 17.24 -2.59
CA MET A 134 -2.30 16.88 -3.95
C MET A 134 -3.20 17.94 -4.59
N ILE A 135 -4.18 18.48 -3.86
CA ILE A 135 -5.04 19.59 -4.35
C ILE A 135 -4.20 20.81 -4.69
N LYS A 136 -3.30 21.23 -3.78
CA LYS A 136 -2.38 22.36 -4.02
C LYS A 136 -1.48 22.12 -5.23
N ASN A 137 -1.10 20.86 -5.48
CA ASN A 137 -0.30 20.44 -6.64
C ASN A 137 -1.14 20.25 -7.93
N LYS A 138 -2.43 20.56 -7.90
CA LYS A 138 -3.38 20.43 -9.02
C LYS A 138 -3.58 19.01 -9.55
N GLY A 139 -3.45 18.02 -8.69
CA GLY A 139 -3.73 16.62 -9.03
C GLY A 139 -2.84 15.61 -8.33
N GLY A 140 -3.17 14.34 -8.54
CA GLY A 140 -2.47 13.20 -7.98
C GLY A 140 -3.09 11.86 -8.42
N ALA A 141 -2.48 10.77 -7.99
CA ALA A 141 -3.01 9.44 -8.22
C ALA A 141 -2.95 8.61 -6.94
N ILE A 142 -4.05 7.92 -6.64
CA ILE A 142 -4.17 7.03 -5.49
C ILE A 142 -4.55 5.65 -6.00
N VAL A 143 -3.79 4.64 -5.59
CA VAL A 143 -4.08 3.24 -5.88
C VAL A 143 -4.24 2.47 -4.58
N ASN A 144 -5.39 1.86 -4.41
CA ASN A 144 -5.70 1.01 -3.28
C ASN A 144 -5.63 -0.46 -3.69
N ILE A 145 -4.77 -1.23 -3.04
CA ILE A 145 -4.66 -2.67 -3.31
C ILE A 145 -5.78 -3.41 -2.57
N GLY A 146 -6.75 -3.84 -3.35
CA GLY A 146 -7.86 -4.69 -2.91
C GLY A 146 -7.48 -6.17 -2.82
N SER A 147 -8.46 -7.04 -3.03
CA SER A 147 -8.27 -8.50 -3.14
C SER A 147 -9.49 -9.11 -3.82
N ALA A 148 -9.28 -10.16 -4.62
CA ALA A 148 -10.37 -10.94 -5.19
C ALA A 148 -11.04 -11.87 -4.17
N SER A 149 -10.47 -12.07 -2.99
CA SER A 149 -10.92 -13.03 -1.97
C SER A 149 -12.40 -12.86 -1.58
N TRP A 150 -12.88 -11.63 -1.45
CA TRP A 150 -14.28 -11.35 -1.13
C TRP A 150 -15.21 -11.62 -2.31
N MET A 151 -14.75 -11.46 -3.56
CA MET A 151 -15.53 -11.73 -4.76
C MET A 151 -15.77 -13.22 -4.98
N ILE A 152 -14.76 -14.04 -4.67
CA ILE A 152 -14.83 -15.50 -4.85
C ILE A 152 -15.38 -16.23 -3.61
N GLY A 153 -15.73 -15.50 -2.54
CA GLY A 153 -16.25 -16.10 -1.31
C GLY A 153 -15.24 -16.94 -0.55
N GLN A 154 -13.97 -16.51 -0.50
CA GLN A 154 -12.92 -17.27 0.18
C GLN A 154 -13.16 -17.37 1.68
N GLY A 155 -13.24 -18.59 2.21
CA GLY A 155 -13.39 -18.88 3.63
C GLY A 155 -12.10 -18.73 4.45
N GLY A 156 -12.21 -18.84 5.78
CA GLY A 156 -11.07 -18.82 6.69
C GLY A 156 -10.40 -17.46 6.88
N MET A 157 -11.04 -16.35 6.47
CA MET A 157 -10.48 -15.00 6.56
C MET A 157 -11.54 -13.91 6.53
N ALA A 158 -12.66 -14.10 7.23
CA ALA A 158 -13.82 -13.23 7.18
C ALA A 158 -13.49 -11.74 7.47
N ALA A 159 -12.66 -11.47 8.48
CA ALA A 159 -12.24 -10.10 8.81
C ALA A 159 -11.44 -9.44 7.67
N TYR A 160 -10.55 -10.19 7.02
CA TYR A 160 -9.79 -9.71 5.87
C TYR A 160 -10.70 -9.43 4.66
N THR A 161 -11.59 -10.37 4.31
CA THR A 161 -12.50 -10.21 3.17
C THR A 161 -13.46 -9.04 3.37
N ALA A 162 -13.97 -8.84 4.61
CA ALA A 162 -14.78 -7.68 4.98
C ALA A 162 -14.01 -6.37 4.76
N ALA A 163 -12.77 -6.29 5.27
CA ALA A 163 -11.92 -5.11 5.09
C ALA A 163 -11.63 -4.84 3.60
N LYS A 164 -11.29 -5.88 2.83
CA LYS A 164 -10.94 -5.72 1.40
C LYS A 164 -12.15 -5.38 0.51
N SER A 165 -13.36 -5.82 0.86
CA SER A 165 -14.57 -5.31 0.22
C SER A 165 -14.80 -3.82 0.56
N GLY A 166 -14.53 -3.40 1.80
CA GLY A 166 -14.57 -2.02 2.24
C GLY A 166 -13.60 -1.10 1.48
N VAL A 167 -12.43 -1.60 1.08
CA VAL A 167 -11.46 -0.86 0.24
C VAL A 167 -12.10 -0.41 -1.08
N VAL A 168 -12.94 -1.23 -1.70
CA VAL A 168 -13.64 -0.88 -2.94
C VAL A 168 -14.64 0.26 -2.70
N GLY A 169 -15.38 0.20 -1.59
CA GLY A 169 -16.29 1.26 -1.17
C GLY A 169 -15.54 2.60 -0.96
N LEU A 170 -14.44 2.57 -0.18
CA LEU A 170 -13.59 3.74 0.03
C LEU A 170 -13.05 4.31 -1.29
N THR A 171 -12.57 3.45 -2.19
CA THR A 171 -12.05 3.85 -3.50
C THR A 171 -13.07 4.64 -4.29
N ARG A 172 -14.31 4.15 -4.37
CA ARG A 172 -15.40 4.80 -5.11
C ARG A 172 -15.80 6.14 -4.48
N SER A 173 -15.88 6.20 -3.16
CA SER A 173 -16.18 7.44 -2.43
C SER A 173 -15.09 8.47 -2.67
N PHE A 174 -13.82 8.13 -2.45
CA PHE A 174 -12.71 9.02 -2.70
C PHE A 174 -12.57 9.47 -4.16
N ALA A 175 -12.86 8.57 -5.13
CA ALA A 175 -12.86 8.95 -6.55
C ALA A 175 -13.91 10.03 -6.83
N ARG A 176 -15.08 9.94 -6.20
CA ARG A 176 -16.13 10.96 -6.30
C ARG A 176 -15.73 12.28 -5.65
N ASP A 177 -15.19 12.21 -4.41
CA ASP A 177 -14.87 13.40 -3.61
C ASP A 177 -13.64 14.16 -4.14
N LEU A 178 -12.70 13.45 -4.78
CA LEU A 178 -11.41 14.01 -5.17
C LEU A 178 -11.28 14.26 -6.68
N GLY A 179 -12.22 13.76 -7.48
CA GLY A 179 -12.20 13.89 -8.95
C GLY A 179 -12.20 15.34 -9.43
N GLU A 180 -12.94 16.23 -8.78
CA GLU A 180 -12.98 17.65 -9.11
C GLU A 180 -11.60 18.35 -8.95
N PHE A 181 -10.71 17.78 -8.12
CA PHE A 181 -9.35 18.27 -7.90
C PHE A 181 -8.30 17.59 -8.81
N ASN A 182 -8.73 16.86 -9.84
CA ASN A 182 -7.85 16.11 -10.73
C ASN A 182 -7.02 15.04 -9.98
N ILE A 183 -7.58 14.47 -8.90
CA ILE A 183 -7.00 13.34 -8.17
C ILE A 183 -7.75 12.08 -8.56
N ARG A 184 -7.05 11.17 -9.22
CA ARG A 184 -7.61 9.87 -9.62
C ARG A 184 -7.45 8.86 -8.50
N VAL A 185 -8.52 8.12 -8.20
CA VAL A 185 -8.49 7.06 -7.17
C VAL A 185 -8.99 5.76 -7.80
N ASN A 186 -8.15 4.74 -7.79
CA ASN A 186 -8.46 3.43 -8.35
C ASN A 186 -8.12 2.31 -7.37
N SER A 187 -8.70 1.14 -7.57
CA SER A 187 -8.33 -0.07 -6.87
C SER A 187 -7.77 -1.10 -7.86
N VAL A 188 -6.65 -1.70 -7.50
CA VAL A 188 -6.15 -2.92 -8.14
C VAL A 188 -6.57 -4.08 -7.26
N VAL A 189 -7.17 -5.10 -7.87
CA VAL A 189 -7.74 -6.26 -7.17
C VAL A 189 -6.95 -7.52 -7.57
N PRO A 190 -5.84 -7.83 -6.89
CA PRO A 190 -5.06 -9.03 -7.19
C PRO A 190 -5.87 -10.29 -6.89
N GLY A 191 -5.65 -11.31 -7.71
CA GLY A 191 -5.99 -12.68 -7.39
C GLY A 191 -4.94 -13.29 -6.45
N TRP A 192 -4.68 -14.58 -6.59
CA TRP A 192 -3.66 -15.24 -5.80
C TRP A 192 -2.27 -14.97 -6.39
N THR A 193 -1.53 -14.07 -5.77
CA THR A 193 -0.17 -13.72 -6.17
C THR A 193 0.83 -14.57 -5.39
N MET A 194 1.71 -15.29 -6.09
CA MET A 194 2.73 -16.16 -5.49
C MET A 194 3.87 -15.34 -4.87
N THR A 195 3.61 -14.73 -3.71
CA THR A 195 4.65 -14.13 -2.87
C THR A 195 5.32 -15.17 -1.98
N GLU A 196 6.52 -14.89 -1.45
CA GLU A 196 7.21 -15.78 -0.50
C GLU A 196 6.28 -16.19 0.65
N ARG A 197 5.58 -15.23 1.27
CA ARG A 197 4.60 -15.48 2.32
C ARG A 197 3.49 -16.44 1.89
N GLN A 198 2.95 -16.30 0.67
CA GLN A 198 1.91 -17.19 0.17
C GLN A 198 2.41 -18.60 -0.05
N ILE A 199 3.63 -18.73 -0.59
CA ILE A 199 4.30 -20.03 -0.81
C ILE A 199 4.56 -20.72 0.53
N GLU A 200 5.11 -20.00 1.50
CA GLU A 200 5.46 -20.56 2.81
C GLU A 200 4.26 -20.95 3.67
N LYS A 201 3.18 -20.15 3.65
CA LYS A 201 2.06 -20.33 4.58
C LYS A 201 0.87 -21.08 4.00
N TRP A 202 0.59 -20.93 2.71
CA TRP A 202 -0.71 -21.31 2.15
C TRP A 202 -0.66 -22.17 0.89
N LEU A 203 0.45 -22.19 0.17
CA LEU A 203 0.63 -23.04 -1.00
C LEU A 203 1.37 -24.30 -0.59
N THR A 204 0.63 -25.37 -0.38
CA THR A 204 1.23 -26.70 -0.18
C THR A 204 1.67 -27.30 -1.51
N PRO A 205 2.65 -28.24 -1.50
CA PRO A 205 3.13 -28.91 -2.71
C PRO A 205 2.13 -29.90 -3.35
N GLU A 206 0.91 -30.06 -2.80
CA GLU A 206 -0.13 -30.95 -3.29
C GLU A 206 -1.06 -30.30 -4.31
#